data_0e82f476e6c4124e1b7654c001ca2667
#
_entry.id   0e82f476e6c4124e1b7654c001ca2667
#
_cell.length_a   1.000
_cell.length_b   1.000
_cell.length_c   1.000
_cell.angle_alpha   90.00
_cell.angle_beta   90.00
_cell.angle_gamma   90.00
#
_symmetry.space_group_name_H-M   'P 1'
#
loop_
_entity.id
_entity.type
_entity.pdbx_description
1 polymer ?
#
loop_
_entity_poly.entity_id
_entity_poly.type
_entity_poly.pdbx_seq_one_letter_code
_entity_poly.pdbx_strand_id
1 'polypeptide(L)'
;MIKLKNITEVSKILQLADLKTGKPNNYILRYWEKEFNQIKPKYLNRRRYYDEKQINIIRLIKFLLKDKGMTINGVKNILKKNVNSLDDYNSSSLKASYYKKDIKKKTKTILDKIKRLKEYGKKNSH
;
A
#
# COMPACT_ATOMS: atom_id res chain seq x y z
N MET A 1 15.93 -16.77 -9.84
CA MET A 1 14.77 -17.00 -10.69
C MET A 1 13.67 -16.01 -10.35
N ILE A 2 13.28 -15.18 -11.30
CA ILE A 2 12.22 -14.20 -11.06
C ILE A 2 10.88 -14.91 -11.18
N LYS A 3 10.12 -14.96 -10.08
CA LYS A 3 8.76 -15.49 -10.11
C LYS A 3 7.81 -14.43 -10.62
N LEU A 4 7.15 -14.70 -11.73
CA LEU A 4 6.12 -13.83 -12.28
C LEU A 4 4.75 -14.32 -11.81
N LYS A 5 3.90 -13.39 -11.45
CA LYS A 5 2.52 -13.67 -11.04
C LYS A 5 1.56 -12.96 -11.96
N ASN A 6 0.47 -13.65 -12.32
CA ASN A 6 -0.54 -13.05 -13.17
C ASN A 6 -1.40 -12.04 -12.39
N ILE A 7 -2.22 -11.27 -13.11
CA ILE A 7 -3.03 -10.21 -12.50
C ILE A 7 -4.01 -10.75 -11.45
N THR A 8 -4.56 -11.93 -11.67
CA THR A 8 -5.49 -12.57 -10.74
C THR A 8 -4.79 -12.94 -9.44
N GLU A 9 -3.59 -13.51 -9.53
CA GLU A 9 -2.78 -13.85 -8.36
C GLU A 9 -2.40 -12.61 -7.56
N VAL A 10 -1.98 -11.54 -8.23
CA VAL A 10 -1.63 -10.28 -7.58
C VAL A 10 -2.84 -9.68 -6.88
N SER A 11 -4.00 -9.70 -7.53
CA SER A 11 -5.25 -9.23 -6.93
C SER A 11 -5.59 -9.98 -5.65
N LYS A 12 -5.38 -11.28 -5.63
CA LYS A 12 -5.60 -12.12 -4.44
C LYS A 12 -4.59 -11.81 -3.33
N ILE A 13 -3.32 -11.71 -3.68
CA ILE A 13 -2.24 -11.40 -2.73
C ILE A 13 -2.49 -10.05 -2.04
N LEU A 14 -2.93 -9.06 -2.81
CA LEU A 14 -3.17 -7.72 -2.30
C LEU A 14 -4.57 -7.52 -1.73
N GLN A 15 -5.35 -8.58 -1.65
CA GLN A 15 -6.71 -8.54 -1.11
C GLN A 15 -7.60 -7.51 -1.80
N LEU A 16 -7.52 -7.47 -3.12
CA LEU A 16 -8.35 -6.59 -3.96
C LEU A 16 -9.63 -7.27 -4.45
N ALA A 17 -10.03 -8.38 -3.81
CA ALA A 17 -11.24 -9.08 -4.19
C ALA A 17 -12.48 -8.26 -3.88
N ASP A 18 -13.49 -8.39 -4.74
CA ASP A 18 -14.80 -7.77 -4.51
C ASP A 18 -15.45 -8.40 -3.27
N LEU A 19 -15.83 -7.57 -2.32
CA LEU A 19 -16.45 -8.01 -1.08
C LEU A 19 -17.77 -8.75 -1.29
N LYS A 20 -18.50 -8.42 -2.36
CA LYS A 20 -19.82 -9.03 -2.65
C LYS A 20 -19.70 -10.39 -3.34
N THR A 21 -18.78 -10.52 -4.30
CA THR A 21 -18.67 -11.72 -5.13
C THR A 21 -17.47 -12.58 -4.80
N GLY A 22 -16.51 -12.08 -4.04
CA GLY A 22 -15.26 -12.76 -3.77
C GLY A 22 -14.33 -12.89 -4.98
N LYS A 23 -14.73 -12.35 -6.13
CA LYS A 23 -13.93 -12.42 -7.34
C LYS A 23 -12.76 -11.43 -7.31
N PRO A 24 -11.59 -11.80 -7.87
CA PRO A 24 -10.46 -10.87 -7.95
C PRO A 24 -10.84 -9.63 -8.75
N ASN A 25 -10.53 -8.46 -8.23
CA ASN A 25 -10.85 -7.20 -8.89
C ASN A 25 -9.67 -6.74 -9.75
N ASN A 26 -9.49 -7.38 -10.89
CA ASN A 26 -8.41 -7.06 -11.82
C ASN A 26 -8.57 -5.67 -12.44
N TYR A 27 -9.78 -5.14 -12.45
CA TYR A 27 -10.09 -3.82 -12.97
C TYR A 27 -9.31 -2.73 -12.23
N ILE A 28 -9.19 -2.83 -10.92
CA ILE A 28 -8.43 -1.86 -10.12
C ILE A 28 -6.96 -1.82 -10.55
N LEU A 29 -6.35 -2.98 -10.79
CA LEU A 29 -4.95 -3.06 -11.21
C LEU A 29 -4.74 -2.44 -12.59
N ARG A 30 -5.67 -2.66 -13.51
CA ARG A 30 -5.61 -2.06 -14.84
C ARG A 30 -5.78 -0.54 -14.78
N TYR A 31 -6.66 -0.07 -13.92
CA TYR A 31 -6.88 1.36 -13.70
C TYR A 31 -5.63 2.01 -13.13
N TRP A 32 -5.02 1.40 -12.11
CA TRP A 32 -3.79 1.93 -11.52
C TRP A 32 -2.62 1.93 -12.50
N GLU A 33 -2.56 0.94 -13.38
CA GLU A 33 -1.53 0.89 -14.44
C GLU A 33 -1.61 2.13 -15.34
N LYS A 34 -2.82 2.56 -15.67
CA LYS A 34 -3.04 3.76 -16.48
C LYS A 34 -2.65 5.03 -15.71
N GLU A 35 -2.94 5.07 -14.43
CA GLU A 35 -2.71 6.26 -13.60
C GLU A 35 -1.26 6.39 -13.14
N PHE A 36 -0.59 5.29 -12.88
CA PHE A 36 0.76 5.29 -12.33
C PHE A 36 1.77 4.71 -13.31
N ASN A 37 2.68 5.56 -13.80
CA ASN A 37 3.73 5.15 -14.74
C ASN A 37 4.71 4.15 -14.12
N GLN A 38 4.77 4.06 -12.82
CA GLN A 38 5.66 3.16 -12.10
C GLN A 38 5.19 1.70 -12.19
N ILE A 39 3.91 1.48 -12.47
CA ILE A 39 3.38 0.13 -12.68
C ILE A 39 3.63 -0.26 -14.13
N LYS A 40 4.58 -1.18 -14.32
CA LYS A 40 4.99 -1.67 -15.64
C LYS A 40 5.00 -3.19 -15.64
N PRO A 41 3.84 -3.83 -15.85
CA PRO A 41 3.80 -5.28 -15.92
C PRO A 41 4.48 -5.77 -17.19
N LYS A 42 4.93 -7.02 -17.17
CA LYS A 42 5.43 -7.69 -18.37
C LYS A 42 4.27 -8.34 -19.09
N TYR A 43 4.23 -8.20 -20.42
CA TYR A 43 3.19 -8.78 -21.25
C TYR A 43 3.72 -10.03 -21.94
N LEU A 44 3.13 -11.17 -21.62
CA LEU A 44 3.43 -12.45 -22.25
C LEU A 44 2.12 -13.04 -22.76
N ASN A 45 2.05 -13.37 -24.04
CA ASN A 45 0.84 -13.92 -24.66
C ASN A 45 -0.43 -13.10 -24.37
N ARG A 46 -0.31 -11.77 -24.44
CA ARG A 46 -1.39 -10.79 -24.17
C ARG A 46 -1.87 -10.80 -22.73
N ARG A 47 -1.11 -11.40 -21.80
CA ARG A 47 -1.43 -11.40 -20.38
C ARG A 47 -0.42 -10.60 -19.60
N ARG A 48 -0.87 -9.98 -18.52
CA ARG A 48 -0.04 -9.19 -17.63
C ARG A 48 0.60 -10.09 -16.58
N TYR A 49 1.91 -9.90 -16.38
CA TYR A 49 2.67 -10.59 -15.34
C TYR A 49 3.45 -9.58 -14.54
N TYR A 50 3.50 -9.81 -13.24
CA TYR A 50 4.14 -8.90 -12.28
C TYR A 50 5.25 -9.64 -11.54
N ASP A 51 6.44 -9.03 -11.49
CA ASP A 51 7.51 -9.53 -10.64
C ASP A 51 7.32 -9.00 -9.21
N GLU A 52 8.17 -9.44 -8.29
CA GLU A 52 8.07 -9.03 -6.89
C GLU A 52 8.23 -7.52 -6.71
N LYS A 53 9.12 -6.92 -7.48
CA LYS A 53 9.35 -5.47 -7.46
C LYS A 53 8.08 -4.71 -7.83
N GLN A 54 7.39 -5.15 -8.87
CA GLN A 54 6.12 -4.57 -9.30
C GLN A 54 5.01 -4.76 -8.27
N ILE A 55 4.94 -5.94 -7.69
CA ILE A 55 3.95 -6.24 -6.63
C ILE A 55 4.17 -5.32 -5.43
N ASN A 56 5.42 -5.06 -5.07
CA ASN A 56 5.73 -4.16 -3.96
C ASN A 56 5.35 -2.71 -4.25
N ILE A 57 5.53 -2.25 -5.49
CA ILE A 57 5.09 -0.92 -5.91
C ILE A 57 3.56 -0.81 -5.82
N ILE A 58 2.84 -1.81 -6.30
CA ILE A 58 1.37 -1.84 -6.25
C ILE A 58 0.89 -1.89 -4.79
N ARG A 59 1.58 -2.66 -3.96
CA ARG A 59 1.27 -2.74 -2.52
C ARG A 59 1.42 -1.38 -1.84
N LEU A 60 2.46 -0.64 -2.17
CA LEU A 60 2.66 0.72 -1.68
C LEU A 60 1.54 1.64 -2.13
N ILE A 61 1.18 1.59 -3.42
CA ILE A 61 0.09 2.39 -3.97
C ILE A 61 -1.23 2.09 -3.26
N LYS A 62 -1.54 0.81 -3.08
CA LYS A 62 -2.74 0.38 -2.33
C LYS A 62 -2.73 0.94 -0.91
N PHE A 63 -1.60 0.84 -0.23
CA PHE A 63 -1.43 1.36 1.13
C PHE A 63 -1.73 2.86 1.19
N LEU A 64 -1.14 3.62 0.29
CA LEU A 64 -1.33 5.08 0.27
C LEU A 64 -2.76 5.47 -0.08
N LEU A 65 -3.39 4.78 -1.02
CA LEU A 65 -4.76 5.09 -1.44
C LEU A 65 -5.81 4.61 -0.45
N LYS A 66 -5.68 3.38 0.05
CA LYS A 66 -6.71 2.74 0.88
C LYS A 66 -6.50 2.99 2.37
N ASP A 67 -5.30 2.77 2.87
CA ASP A 67 -5.03 2.89 4.30
C ASP A 67 -4.79 4.34 4.72
N LYS A 68 -4.11 5.11 3.89
CA LYS A 68 -3.85 6.53 4.14
C LYS A 68 -4.93 7.46 3.58
N GLY A 69 -5.79 6.97 2.72
CA GLY A 69 -6.85 7.76 2.12
C GLY A 69 -6.37 8.89 1.23
N MET A 70 -5.19 8.75 0.63
CA MET A 70 -4.63 9.78 -0.25
C MET A 70 -5.33 9.78 -1.61
N THR A 71 -5.29 10.92 -2.27
CA THR A 71 -5.77 11.04 -3.65
C THR A 71 -4.76 10.43 -4.61
N ILE A 72 -5.23 10.09 -5.82
CA ILE A 72 -4.36 9.58 -6.89
C ILE A 72 -3.25 10.58 -7.20
N ASN A 73 -3.58 11.88 -7.30
CA ASN A 73 -2.59 12.92 -7.54
C ASN A 73 -1.56 13.02 -6.41
N GLY A 74 -1.99 12.88 -5.17
CA GLY A 74 -1.10 12.87 -4.02
C GLY A 74 -0.10 11.72 -4.07
N VAL A 75 -0.58 10.53 -4.41
CA VAL A 75 0.28 9.35 -4.56
C VAL A 75 1.25 9.52 -5.73
N LYS A 76 0.76 10.05 -6.86
CA LYS A 76 1.62 10.36 -8.01
C LYS A 76 2.78 11.29 -7.62
N ASN A 77 2.48 12.31 -6.83
CA ASN A 77 3.50 13.26 -6.37
C ASN A 77 4.55 12.60 -5.47
N ILE A 78 4.10 11.74 -4.57
CA ILE A 78 5.00 10.98 -3.69
C ILE A 78 5.92 10.07 -4.51
N LEU A 79 5.37 9.33 -5.45
CA LEU A 79 6.14 8.43 -6.31
C LEU A 79 7.13 9.20 -7.18
N LYS A 80 6.74 10.37 -7.67
CA LYS A 80 7.61 11.24 -8.45
C LYS A 80 8.80 11.74 -7.65
N LYS A 81 8.56 12.20 -6.42
CA LYS A 81 9.62 12.69 -5.53
C LYS A 81 10.65 11.60 -5.20
N ASN A 82 10.24 10.35 -5.22
CA ASN A 82 11.07 9.21 -4.87
C ASN A 82 11.52 8.40 -6.10
N VAL A 83 11.34 8.93 -7.32
CA VAL A 83 11.73 8.21 -8.55
C VAL A 83 13.19 7.76 -8.52
N ASN A 84 14.10 8.65 -8.10
CA ASN A 84 15.52 8.30 -8.00
C ASN A 84 15.78 7.28 -6.89
N SER A 85 14.97 7.30 -5.85
CA SER A 85 15.06 6.35 -4.74
C SER A 85 14.49 4.99 -5.10
N LEU A 86 13.49 4.94 -6.00
CA LEU A 86 12.87 3.68 -6.42
C LEU A 86 13.81 2.81 -7.25
N ASP A 87 14.78 3.42 -7.94
CA ASP A 87 15.81 2.68 -8.67
C ASP A 87 16.85 2.08 -7.72
N ASP A 88 17.17 2.79 -6.64
CA ASP A 88 18.17 2.38 -5.65
C ASP A 88 17.57 1.57 -4.51
N TYR A 89 16.33 1.89 -4.12
CA TYR A 89 15.61 1.21 -3.05
C TYR A 89 14.42 0.46 -3.64
N ASN A 90 14.23 -0.76 -3.18
CA ASN A 90 13.02 -1.46 -3.54
C ASN A 90 11.83 -0.78 -2.82
N SER A 91 10.63 -0.97 -3.36
CA SER A 91 9.41 -0.39 -2.81
C SER A 91 9.11 -0.85 -1.38
N SER A 92 9.71 -1.97 -0.95
CA SER A 92 9.62 -2.44 0.43
C SER A 92 10.21 -1.46 1.42
N SER A 93 11.37 -0.87 1.11
CA SER A 93 12.01 0.13 1.97
C SER A 93 11.17 1.38 2.10
N LEU A 94 10.59 1.84 1.01
CA LEU A 94 9.71 3.01 1.00
C LEU A 94 8.44 2.74 1.82
N LYS A 95 7.84 1.58 1.63
CA LYS A 95 6.68 1.14 2.40
C LYS A 95 7.00 1.02 3.89
N ALA A 96 8.16 0.44 4.23
CA ALA A 96 8.60 0.32 5.61
C ALA A 96 8.77 1.69 6.27
N SER A 97 9.30 2.67 5.54
CA SER A 97 9.43 4.04 6.02
C SER A 97 8.08 4.66 6.34
N TYR A 98 7.09 4.49 5.46
CA TYR A 98 5.74 4.97 5.70
C TYR A 98 5.08 4.26 6.88
N TYR A 99 5.19 2.96 6.97
CA TYR A 99 4.67 2.20 8.10
C TYR A 99 5.31 2.62 9.42
N LYS A 100 6.60 2.86 9.42
CA LYS A 100 7.34 3.32 10.60
C LYS A 100 6.79 4.65 11.10
N LYS A 101 6.60 5.60 10.20
CA LYS A 101 6.01 6.91 10.55
C LYS A 101 4.58 6.78 11.05
N ASP A 102 3.78 5.95 10.38
CA ASP A 102 2.38 5.74 10.73
C ASP A 102 2.23 5.05 12.08
N ILE A 103 3.02 4.01 12.33
CA ILE A 103 3.04 3.29 13.60
C ILE A 103 3.45 4.23 14.73
N LYS A 104 4.48 5.05 14.52
CA LYS A 104 4.92 6.05 15.50
C LYS A 104 3.79 7.00 15.87
N LYS A 105 3.09 7.51 14.86
CA LYS A 105 1.97 8.43 15.04
C LYS A 105 0.81 7.76 15.78
N LYS A 106 0.42 6.56 15.38
CA LYS A 106 -0.66 5.79 16.00
C LYS A 106 -0.31 5.39 17.43
N THR A 107 0.93 4.97 17.67
CA THR A 107 1.42 4.60 18.99
C THR A 107 1.36 5.78 19.95
N LYS A 108 1.80 6.96 19.50
CA LYS A 108 1.71 8.18 20.28
C LYS A 108 0.26 8.51 20.66
N THR A 109 -0.65 8.42 19.71
CA THR A 109 -2.08 8.66 19.94
C THR A 109 -2.66 7.69 20.95
N ILE A 110 -2.31 6.40 20.84
CA ILE A 110 -2.76 5.36 21.76
C ILE A 110 -2.21 5.61 23.16
N LEU A 111 -0.93 5.95 23.27
CA LEU A 111 -0.30 6.26 24.56
C LEU A 111 -0.96 7.47 25.22
N ASP A 112 -1.28 8.52 24.46
CA ASP A 112 -1.98 9.68 24.96
C ASP A 112 -3.38 9.32 25.48
N LYS A 113 -4.10 8.46 24.76
CA LYS A 113 -5.42 7.96 25.18
C LYS A 113 -5.32 7.15 26.46
N ILE A 114 -4.32 6.28 26.58
CA ILE A 114 -4.09 5.48 27.78
C ILE A 114 -3.79 6.39 28.97
N LYS A 115 -2.96 7.40 28.78
CA LYS A 115 -2.65 8.40 29.81
C LYS A 115 -3.92 9.09 30.31
N ARG A 116 -4.78 9.55 29.39
CA ARG A 116 -6.06 10.19 29.74
C ARG A 116 -6.96 9.26 30.51
N LEU A 117 -7.05 8.00 30.11
CA LEU A 117 -7.87 7.00 30.78
C LEU A 117 -7.36 6.70 32.18
N LYS A 118 -6.05 6.64 32.37
CA LYS A 118 -5.44 6.45 33.69
C LYS A 118 -5.72 7.63 34.62
N GLU A 119 -5.61 8.86 34.11
CA GLU A 119 -5.91 10.06 34.89
C GLU A 119 -7.40 10.10 35.26
N TYR A 120 -8.26 9.77 34.32
CA TYR A 120 -9.71 9.68 34.56
C TYR A 120 -10.04 8.60 35.58
N GLY A 121 -9.43 7.43 35.49
CA GLY A 121 -9.59 6.35 36.44
C GLY A 121 -9.13 6.72 37.85
N LYS A 122 -8.03 7.43 37.96
CA LYS A 122 -7.52 7.93 39.27
C LYS A 122 -8.47 8.95 39.90
N LYS A 123 -9.07 9.84 39.11
CA LYS A 123 -10.02 10.84 39.61
C LYS A 123 -11.33 10.21 40.06
N ASN A 124 -11.74 9.09 39.51
CA ASN A 124 -13.01 8.43 39.81
C ASN A 124 -12.90 7.16 40.63
N SER A 125 -11.68 6.74 41.00
CA SER A 125 -11.48 5.60 41.88
C SER A 125 -11.45 6.09 43.31
N HIS A 126 -12.50 5.79 44.05
CA HIS A 126 -12.62 6.04 45.47
C HIS A 126 -12.57 4.76 46.25
#